data_3986d170f90adbb1c4f33a1d1c404319
#
_entry.id   3986d170f90adbb1c4f33a1d1c404319
#
_cell.length_a   1.000
_cell.length_b   1.000
_cell.length_c   1.000
_cell.angle_alpha   90.00
_cell.angle_beta   90.00
_cell.angle_gamma   90.00
#
_symmetry.space_group_name_H-M   'P 1'
#
loop_
_entity.id
_entity.type
_entity.pdbx_description
1 polymer ?
#
loop_
_entity_poly.entity_id
_entity_poly.type
_entity_poly.pdbx_seq_one_letter_code
_entity_poly.pdbx_strand_id
1 'polypeptide(L)'
;MHAVAIFFATACVSEMNEAPEGVQTEISLTINLDDDPVTRAISDGRSVDKLVYAVMTSEGEFISRCEKILSSGIPASGEVKMNVSLARGASYKVVCWAQSSKCSAYTISDDMVLSVDYNGAANDELRDAFYGVSEPFTLSQAQAEVTLKRPFAQLNAGTHTFDWEFVTGHHGFDVKMSAARVRGVANELNLLDGTVSGSVDAQFTPAALPEEMLKADVDENSSEEKYAYLFMSYILADEEPSYHSVDIHFLDADGMSVMFEDPDLANVKLQRNQRTDFVGQVLSDAGTLNPREYKAETTVYHNIAEDTVISDIIYDMSGHDALQFASENGQKMTLENIYITGDIWTIELGEYRGSSYVNYNNELNNVVLKDLVCTSKIECHEWYFSPAVIAYGNTVVNNCSMTGATTVCGPVTDKHGVVHEVIPVDFGVRNESDAVINGGTFGTFFAWTHAVVDIYGATIDTLYCGTCDSTKHSWMTIHSGTTIDKVICCEPRCPYGGKEYSTTMTIKNGAVIGSLQLVSTDVEFLIIEEGAKVGKITCEGVEYTYKELREAMGL
;
A
#
# COMPACT_ATOMS: atom_id res chain seq x y z
N MET A 1 28.12 -27.37 -42.20
CA MET A 1 27.13 -26.32 -42.23
C MET A 1 25.90 -26.86 -42.96
N HIS A 2 24.88 -27.26 -42.21
CA HIS A 2 23.61 -27.68 -42.79
C HIS A 2 22.61 -26.58 -42.44
N ALA A 3 22.13 -25.88 -43.46
CA ALA A 3 21.07 -24.92 -43.33
C ALA A 3 19.75 -25.66 -43.15
N VAL A 4 19.14 -25.55 -41.99
CA VAL A 4 17.77 -26.02 -41.74
C VAL A 4 16.85 -24.90 -42.21
N ALA A 5 16.17 -25.12 -43.31
CA ALA A 5 15.10 -24.23 -43.77
C ALA A 5 13.84 -24.60 -42.94
N ILE A 6 13.46 -23.73 -42.04
CA ILE A 6 12.19 -23.84 -41.31
C ILE A 6 11.09 -23.33 -42.24
N PHE A 7 10.28 -24.25 -42.78
CA PHE A 7 9.05 -23.91 -43.48
C PHE A 7 7.98 -23.55 -42.46
N PHE A 8 7.56 -22.29 -42.39
CA PHE A 8 6.34 -21.90 -41.70
C PHE A 8 5.13 -22.34 -42.55
N ALA A 9 4.39 -23.28 -42.03
CA ALA A 9 3.11 -23.70 -42.64
C ALA A 9 2.07 -22.62 -42.31
N THR A 10 1.67 -21.82 -43.30
CA THR A 10 0.48 -21.00 -43.26
C THR A 10 -0.70 -21.88 -43.62
N ALA A 11 -1.48 -22.32 -42.64
CA ALA A 11 -2.69 -23.10 -42.91
C ALA A 11 -3.81 -22.09 -43.22
N CYS A 12 -4.10 -21.90 -44.49
CA CYS A 12 -5.35 -21.27 -44.93
C CYS A 12 -6.40 -22.40 -45.11
N VAL A 13 -7.41 -22.42 -44.26
CA VAL A 13 -8.59 -23.28 -44.47
C VAL A 13 -9.60 -22.45 -45.27
N SER A 14 -9.74 -22.78 -46.54
CA SER A 14 -10.78 -22.15 -47.39
C SER A 14 -11.89 -23.16 -47.64
N GLU A 15 -13.10 -22.90 -47.16
CA GLU A 15 -14.29 -23.46 -47.81
C GLU A 15 -14.76 -22.50 -48.90
N MET A 16 -14.71 -22.96 -50.13
CA MET A 16 -15.10 -22.18 -51.31
C MET A 16 -16.60 -22.24 -51.54
N ASN A 17 -17.29 -21.11 -51.32
CA ASN A 17 -18.40 -20.76 -52.23
C ASN A 17 -17.74 -20.21 -53.49
N GLU A 18 -18.13 -20.68 -54.68
CA GLU A 18 -17.58 -20.31 -55.98
C GLU A 18 -17.76 -18.77 -56.20
N ALA A 19 -16.79 -18.02 -55.73
CA ALA A 19 -16.64 -16.60 -56.08
C ALA A 19 -15.86 -16.48 -57.39
N PRO A 20 -16.08 -15.46 -58.22
CA PRO A 20 -15.34 -15.24 -59.47
C PRO A 20 -13.85 -15.23 -59.20
N GLU A 21 -13.04 -15.80 -60.15
CA GLU A 21 -11.57 -15.96 -60.02
C GLU A 21 -10.90 -14.75 -59.37
N GLY A 22 -10.64 -14.85 -58.09
CA GLY A 22 -9.99 -13.80 -57.29
C GLY A 22 -8.51 -13.69 -57.65
N VAL A 23 -8.01 -12.49 -57.82
CA VAL A 23 -6.59 -12.24 -57.95
C VAL A 23 -5.94 -12.36 -56.55
N GLN A 24 -4.99 -13.27 -56.39
CA GLN A 24 -4.19 -13.30 -55.15
C GLN A 24 -3.47 -11.94 -55.01
N THR A 25 -3.71 -11.30 -53.89
CA THR A 25 -3.17 -9.96 -53.61
C THR A 25 -2.58 -9.95 -52.22
N GLU A 26 -1.36 -9.41 -52.09
CA GLU A 26 -0.78 -9.10 -50.80
C GLU A 26 -1.36 -7.75 -50.33
N ILE A 27 -1.95 -7.76 -49.14
CA ILE A 27 -2.43 -6.55 -48.46
C ILE A 27 -1.52 -6.27 -47.28
N SER A 28 -1.04 -5.04 -47.16
CA SER A 28 -0.42 -4.54 -45.91
C SER A 28 -1.48 -4.16 -44.91
N LEU A 29 -1.48 -4.82 -43.76
CA LEU A 29 -2.29 -4.43 -42.60
C LEU A 29 -1.43 -3.65 -41.64
N THR A 30 -1.79 -2.40 -41.37
CA THR A 30 -1.18 -1.63 -40.29
C THR A 30 -2.03 -1.83 -39.03
N ILE A 31 -1.42 -2.39 -38.00
CA ILE A 31 -2.03 -2.66 -36.71
C ILE A 31 -1.56 -1.61 -35.73
N ASN A 32 -2.49 -0.80 -35.24
CA ASN A 32 -2.24 0.14 -34.16
C ASN A 32 -2.83 -0.44 -32.87
N LEU A 33 -2.03 -0.63 -31.83
CA LEU A 33 -2.53 -0.88 -30.49
C LEU A 33 -2.96 0.46 -29.90
N ASP A 34 -4.15 0.49 -29.31
CA ASP A 34 -4.66 1.68 -28.63
C ASP A 34 -3.86 1.88 -27.32
N ASP A 35 -2.97 2.86 -27.34
CA ASP A 35 -2.10 3.24 -26.21
C ASP A 35 -2.74 4.30 -25.32
N ASP A 36 -4.07 4.32 -25.17
CA ASP A 36 -4.74 5.26 -24.29
C ASP A 36 -4.20 5.10 -22.85
N PRO A 37 -3.62 6.16 -22.24
CA PRO A 37 -3.06 6.09 -20.89
C PRO A 37 -4.09 5.72 -19.81
N VAL A 38 -5.37 5.96 -20.06
CA VAL A 38 -6.49 5.55 -19.17
C VAL A 38 -6.65 4.02 -19.15
N THR A 39 -6.16 3.33 -20.17
CA THR A 39 -6.23 1.87 -20.31
C THR A 39 -4.91 1.17 -20.03
N ARG A 40 -3.87 1.88 -19.57
CA ARG A 40 -2.60 1.24 -19.21
C ARG A 40 -2.83 0.20 -18.14
N ALA A 41 -2.95 -1.01 -18.64
CA ALA A 41 -3.04 -2.23 -17.88
C ALA A 41 -1.69 -2.50 -17.18
N ILE A 42 -1.73 -3.36 -16.19
CA ILE A 42 -0.52 -4.02 -15.67
C ILE A 42 0.21 -4.73 -16.83
N SER A 43 -0.52 -5.21 -17.85
CA SER A 43 0.02 -5.75 -19.11
C SER A 43 0.20 -4.66 -20.18
N ASP A 44 1.35 -4.67 -20.85
CA ASP A 44 1.73 -3.73 -21.91
C ASP A 44 1.36 -4.19 -23.34
N GLY A 45 0.57 -5.27 -23.48
CA GLY A 45 0.18 -5.84 -24.76
C GLY A 45 1.30 -6.54 -25.55
N ARG A 46 2.52 -6.61 -25.01
CA ARG A 46 3.69 -7.17 -25.74
C ARG A 46 3.71 -8.69 -25.80
N SER A 47 2.85 -9.37 -25.05
CA SER A 47 2.70 -10.82 -25.11
C SER A 47 1.99 -11.32 -26.39
N VAL A 48 1.43 -10.40 -27.19
CA VAL A 48 0.64 -10.71 -28.39
C VAL A 48 1.56 -11.12 -29.56
N ASP A 49 1.41 -12.34 -30.02
CA ASP A 49 2.21 -12.91 -31.11
C ASP A 49 1.38 -13.76 -32.09
N LYS A 50 0.06 -13.88 -31.89
CA LYS A 50 -0.86 -14.60 -32.76
C LYS A 50 -1.95 -13.66 -33.27
N LEU A 51 -2.13 -13.63 -34.59
CA LEU A 51 -3.20 -12.91 -35.25
C LEU A 51 -4.18 -13.90 -35.90
N VAL A 52 -5.47 -13.69 -35.67
CA VAL A 52 -6.57 -14.30 -36.45
C VAL A 52 -7.28 -13.15 -37.17
N TYR A 53 -7.29 -13.20 -38.49
CA TYR A 53 -7.97 -12.18 -39.26
C TYR A 53 -8.93 -12.77 -40.28
N ALA A 54 -9.99 -12.04 -40.54
CA ALA A 54 -10.97 -12.37 -41.55
C ALA A 54 -11.16 -11.20 -42.50
N VAL A 55 -11.40 -11.50 -43.74
CA VAL A 55 -11.83 -10.51 -44.74
C VAL A 55 -13.32 -10.72 -44.99
N MET A 56 -14.05 -9.60 -45.05
CA MET A 56 -15.45 -9.55 -45.34
C MET A 56 -15.75 -8.45 -46.39
N THR A 57 -16.88 -8.54 -47.05
CA THR A 57 -17.37 -7.44 -47.90
C THR A 57 -17.68 -6.21 -47.03
N SER A 58 -17.84 -5.04 -47.64
CA SER A 58 -18.28 -3.82 -46.93
C SER A 58 -19.69 -3.99 -46.30
N GLU A 59 -20.50 -4.89 -46.83
CA GLU A 59 -21.83 -5.23 -46.33
C GLU A 59 -21.78 -6.24 -45.15
N GLY A 60 -20.61 -6.79 -44.83
CA GLY A 60 -20.42 -7.71 -43.71
C GLY A 60 -20.46 -9.20 -44.08
N GLU A 61 -20.45 -9.55 -45.37
CA GLU A 61 -20.40 -10.96 -45.80
C GLU A 61 -18.98 -11.50 -45.63
N PHE A 62 -18.85 -12.60 -44.92
CA PHE A 62 -17.58 -13.33 -44.68
C PHE A 62 -17.01 -13.91 -45.98
N ILE A 63 -15.69 -13.72 -46.20
CA ILE A 63 -15.01 -14.23 -47.40
C ILE A 63 -13.96 -15.28 -47.04
N SER A 64 -13.07 -14.97 -46.13
CA SER A 64 -11.96 -15.88 -45.75
C SER A 64 -11.44 -15.57 -44.37
N ARG A 65 -10.85 -16.60 -43.73
CA ARG A 65 -10.18 -16.54 -42.44
C ARG A 65 -8.74 -17.04 -42.59
N CYS A 66 -7.83 -16.40 -41.88
CA CYS A 66 -6.44 -16.84 -41.76
C CYS A 66 -5.93 -16.66 -40.33
N GLU A 67 -4.97 -17.51 -39.95
CA GLU A 67 -4.21 -17.38 -38.74
C GLU A 67 -2.75 -17.13 -39.07
N LYS A 68 -2.08 -16.29 -38.28
CA LYS A 68 -0.67 -15.97 -38.43
C LYS A 68 0.01 -15.86 -37.07
N ILE A 69 1.08 -16.63 -36.91
CA ILE A 69 1.99 -16.49 -35.75
C ILE A 69 3.12 -15.56 -36.13
N LEU A 70 3.38 -14.60 -35.28
CA LEU A 70 4.44 -13.60 -35.41
C LEU A 70 5.60 -14.00 -34.49
N SER A 71 6.72 -14.41 -35.04
CA SER A 71 7.86 -14.93 -34.26
C SER A 71 8.49 -13.92 -33.29
N SER A 72 8.20 -12.66 -33.44
CA SER A 72 8.72 -11.56 -32.61
C SER A 72 7.62 -10.59 -32.12
N GLY A 73 6.39 -11.05 -32.10
CA GLY A 73 5.23 -10.20 -31.75
C GLY A 73 4.86 -9.24 -32.89
N ILE A 74 3.96 -8.30 -32.59
CA ILE A 74 3.58 -7.24 -33.54
C ILE A 74 4.78 -6.33 -33.74
N PRO A 75 5.23 -6.09 -35.00
CA PRO A 75 6.35 -5.20 -35.28
C PRO A 75 6.10 -3.78 -34.73
N ALA A 76 7.17 -3.08 -34.34
CA ALA A 76 7.06 -1.68 -33.89
C ALA A 76 6.46 -0.74 -34.95
N SER A 77 6.56 -1.09 -36.24
CA SER A 77 5.88 -0.38 -37.33
C SER A 77 4.37 -0.67 -37.40
N GLY A 78 3.87 -1.68 -36.67
CA GLY A 78 2.52 -2.20 -36.81
C GLY A 78 2.24 -2.94 -38.14
N GLU A 79 3.19 -2.97 -39.07
CA GLU A 79 2.94 -3.48 -40.42
C GLU A 79 3.02 -5.03 -40.47
N VAL A 80 1.90 -5.65 -40.83
CA VAL A 80 1.78 -7.10 -41.05
C VAL A 80 1.24 -7.38 -42.45
N LYS A 81 1.97 -8.19 -43.22
CA LYS A 81 1.55 -8.59 -44.57
C LYS A 81 0.58 -9.76 -44.50
N MET A 82 -0.52 -9.64 -45.23
CA MET A 82 -1.55 -10.66 -45.38
C MET A 82 -1.69 -11.04 -46.86
N ASN A 83 -1.87 -12.35 -47.13
CA ASN A 83 -2.19 -12.83 -48.47
C ASN A 83 -3.66 -13.21 -48.52
N VAL A 84 -4.42 -12.57 -49.38
CA VAL A 84 -5.87 -12.79 -49.57
C VAL A 84 -6.21 -12.84 -51.06
N SER A 85 -7.26 -13.56 -51.40
CA SER A 85 -7.78 -13.61 -52.75
C SER A 85 -9.06 -12.79 -52.85
N LEU A 86 -9.00 -11.64 -53.52
CA LEU A 86 -10.08 -10.67 -53.58
C LEU A 86 -10.42 -10.27 -55.02
N ALA A 87 -11.68 -9.99 -55.30
CA ALA A 87 -12.12 -9.47 -56.59
C ALA A 87 -11.80 -7.97 -56.77
N ARG A 88 -11.43 -7.54 -57.96
CA ARG A 88 -11.21 -6.13 -58.25
C ARG A 88 -12.54 -5.35 -58.27
N GLY A 89 -12.49 -4.11 -57.76
CA GLY A 89 -13.60 -3.19 -57.81
C GLY A 89 -14.64 -3.33 -56.68
N ALA A 90 -14.49 -4.32 -55.82
CA ALA A 90 -15.30 -4.45 -54.60
C ALA A 90 -14.62 -3.75 -53.40
N SER A 91 -15.42 -3.42 -52.41
CA SER A 91 -14.98 -2.83 -51.13
C SER A 91 -15.00 -3.89 -50.04
N TYR A 92 -13.98 -3.88 -49.20
CA TYR A 92 -13.73 -4.90 -48.19
C TYR A 92 -13.44 -4.29 -46.84
N LYS A 93 -13.60 -5.10 -45.78
CA LYS A 93 -13.14 -4.82 -44.42
C LYS A 93 -12.30 -5.98 -43.93
N VAL A 94 -11.36 -5.71 -43.02
CA VAL A 94 -10.60 -6.72 -42.28
C VAL A 94 -11.00 -6.66 -40.82
N VAL A 95 -11.39 -7.81 -40.29
CA VAL A 95 -11.52 -8.03 -38.84
C VAL A 95 -10.23 -8.64 -38.36
N CYS A 96 -9.71 -8.17 -37.24
CA CYS A 96 -8.49 -8.71 -36.65
C CYS A 96 -8.68 -8.98 -35.16
N TRP A 97 -8.28 -10.16 -34.76
CA TRP A 97 -8.10 -10.59 -33.38
C TRP A 97 -6.63 -10.86 -33.13
N ALA A 98 -6.10 -10.36 -32.01
CA ALA A 98 -4.72 -10.52 -31.64
C ALA A 98 -4.60 -11.01 -30.18
N GLN A 99 -3.83 -12.08 -29.95
CA GLN A 99 -3.64 -12.70 -28.62
C GLN A 99 -2.25 -13.29 -28.48
N SER A 100 -1.89 -13.72 -27.28
CA SER A 100 -0.74 -14.60 -27.08
C SER A 100 -1.01 -15.99 -27.65
N SER A 101 -0.05 -16.54 -28.40
CA SER A 101 -0.12 -17.93 -28.88
C SER A 101 -0.06 -18.98 -27.74
N LYS A 102 0.39 -18.56 -26.56
CA LYS A 102 0.44 -19.38 -25.34
C LYS A 102 -0.88 -19.37 -24.57
N CYS A 103 -1.76 -18.41 -24.83
CA CYS A 103 -3.06 -18.34 -24.19
C CYS A 103 -4.03 -19.37 -24.80
N SER A 104 -4.55 -20.27 -23.97
CA SER A 104 -5.54 -21.29 -24.36
C SER A 104 -6.98 -20.90 -24.01
N ALA A 105 -7.20 -19.72 -23.43
CA ALA A 105 -8.52 -19.28 -22.98
C ALA A 105 -9.47 -18.92 -24.13
N TYR A 106 -9.00 -18.79 -25.36
CA TYR A 106 -9.74 -18.28 -26.50
C TYR A 106 -9.88 -19.30 -27.61
N THR A 107 -11.11 -19.57 -28.01
CA THR A 107 -11.44 -20.42 -29.18
C THR A 107 -12.28 -19.60 -30.15
N ILE A 108 -11.89 -19.61 -31.42
CA ILE A 108 -12.62 -18.90 -32.48
C ILE A 108 -13.19 -19.95 -33.45
N SER A 109 -14.52 -19.94 -33.61
CA SER A 109 -15.22 -20.81 -34.55
C SER A 109 -14.96 -20.41 -36.00
N ASP A 110 -15.38 -21.26 -36.95
CA ASP A 110 -15.30 -20.95 -38.38
C ASP A 110 -16.19 -19.74 -38.75
N ASP A 111 -17.28 -19.53 -38.03
CA ASP A 111 -18.17 -18.37 -38.19
C ASP A 111 -17.65 -17.09 -37.49
N MET A 112 -16.38 -17.08 -37.10
CA MET A 112 -15.73 -15.94 -36.43
C MET A 112 -16.36 -15.55 -35.09
N VAL A 113 -16.91 -16.50 -34.35
CA VAL A 113 -17.35 -16.29 -32.97
C VAL A 113 -16.24 -16.71 -32.03
N LEU A 114 -15.77 -15.77 -31.24
CA LEU A 114 -14.84 -16.02 -30.13
C LEU A 114 -15.62 -16.56 -28.94
N SER A 115 -15.14 -17.65 -28.35
CA SER A 115 -15.56 -18.13 -27.03
C SER A 115 -14.44 -17.99 -26.02
N VAL A 116 -14.77 -17.50 -24.83
CA VAL A 116 -13.84 -17.28 -23.72
C VAL A 116 -14.04 -18.37 -22.66
N ASP A 117 -12.99 -19.10 -22.35
CA ASP A 117 -12.93 -19.99 -21.19
C ASP A 117 -12.35 -19.25 -19.99
N TYR A 118 -13.18 -19.00 -18.97
CA TYR A 118 -12.75 -18.33 -17.73
C TYR A 118 -12.19 -19.30 -16.67
N ASN A 119 -12.26 -20.62 -16.91
CA ASN A 119 -11.68 -21.58 -15.99
C ASN A 119 -10.16 -21.60 -16.16
N GLY A 120 -9.47 -20.75 -15.41
CA GLY A 120 -8.02 -20.61 -15.51
C GLY A 120 -7.44 -19.87 -14.33
N ALA A 121 -6.13 -19.69 -14.35
CA ALA A 121 -5.42 -18.99 -13.28
C ALA A 121 -5.81 -17.50 -13.21
N ALA A 122 -5.91 -16.96 -11.99
CA ALA A 122 -5.89 -15.52 -11.77
C ALA A 122 -4.53 -14.96 -12.20
N ASN A 123 -4.43 -13.65 -12.35
CA ASN A 123 -3.18 -12.92 -12.63
C ASN A 123 -2.44 -13.37 -13.91
N ASP A 124 -3.18 -13.90 -14.88
CA ASP A 124 -2.62 -14.38 -16.14
C ASP A 124 -2.63 -13.28 -17.20
N GLU A 125 -1.49 -12.60 -17.36
CA GLU A 125 -1.28 -11.55 -18.37
C GLU A 125 -1.36 -12.06 -19.82
N LEU A 126 -1.21 -13.38 -20.05
CA LEU A 126 -1.35 -13.96 -21.39
C LEU A 126 -2.79 -13.87 -21.92
N ARG A 127 -3.75 -13.58 -21.05
CA ARG A 127 -5.16 -13.31 -21.41
C ARG A 127 -5.38 -11.92 -22.00
N ASP A 128 -4.37 -11.07 -22.05
CA ASP A 128 -4.50 -9.78 -22.75
C ASP A 128 -4.64 -10.02 -24.24
N ALA A 129 -5.74 -9.55 -24.82
CA ALA A 129 -6.04 -9.74 -26.23
C ALA A 129 -6.80 -8.54 -26.80
N PHE A 130 -6.74 -8.41 -28.10
CA PHE A 130 -7.19 -7.22 -28.81
C PHE A 130 -8.05 -7.57 -30.02
N TYR A 131 -8.97 -6.67 -30.35
CA TYR A 131 -9.91 -6.80 -31.43
C TYR A 131 -10.09 -5.47 -32.16
N GLY A 132 -10.27 -5.53 -33.45
CA GLY A 132 -10.60 -4.35 -34.25
C GLY A 132 -11.08 -4.70 -35.65
N VAL A 133 -11.75 -3.71 -36.27
CA VAL A 133 -12.25 -3.79 -37.64
C VAL A 133 -11.72 -2.59 -38.42
N SER A 134 -11.24 -2.83 -39.64
CA SER A 134 -10.77 -1.74 -40.51
C SER A 134 -11.91 -0.90 -41.05
N GLU A 135 -11.60 0.30 -41.45
CA GLU A 135 -12.46 1.02 -42.41
C GLU A 135 -12.53 0.27 -43.73
N PRO A 136 -13.61 0.49 -44.54
CA PRO A 136 -13.72 -0.10 -45.87
C PRO A 136 -12.57 0.34 -46.79
N PHE A 137 -11.96 -0.64 -47.47
CA PHE A 137 -10.89 -0.38 -48.45
C PHE A 137 -11.13 -1.11 -49.75
N THR A 138 -10.43 -0.71 -50.82
CA THR A 138 -10.46 -1.35 -52.12
C THR A 138 -9.07 -1.87 -52.49
N LEU A 139 -9.01 -2.86 -53.41
CA LEU A 139 -7.71 -3.41 -53.86
C LEU A 139 -6.77 -2.39 -54.49
N SER A 140 -7.30 -1.24 -54.98
CA SER A 140 -6.47 -0.17 -55.52
C SER A 140 -5.61 0.53 -54.45
N GLN A 141 -6.00 0.42 -53.18
CA GLN A 141 -5.27 0.99 -52.03
C GLN A 141 -4.19 0.04 -51.49
N ALA A 142 -4.39 -1.30 -51.65
CA ALA A 142 -3.52 -2.38 -51.19
C ALA A 142 -3.06 -2.25 -49.71
N GLN A 143 -3.71 -1.41 -48.94
CA GLN A 143 -3.44 -1.13 -47.54
C GLN A 143 -4.75 -1.07 -46.76
N ALA A 144 -4.80 -1.70 -45.59
CA ALA A 144 -5.87 -1.57 -44.62
C ALA A 144 -5.23 -1.19 -43.27
N GLU A 145 -5.92 -0.36 -42.53
CA GLU A 145 -5.51 0.04 -41.20
C GLU A 145 -6.54 -0.46 -40.18
N VAL A 146 -6.07 -1.08 -39.10
CA VAL A 146 -6.93 -1.57 -38.01
C VAL A 146 -6.38 -1.07 -36.69
N THR A 147 -7.17 -0.36 -35.94
CA THR A 147 -6.89 -0.03 -34.55
C THR A 147 -7.45 -1.14 -33.68
N LEU A 148 -6.59 -1.80 -32.94
CA LEU A 148 -6.94 -2.88 -32.03
C LEU A 148 -7.14 -2.31 -30.62
N LYS A 149 -8.30 -2.61 -30.04
CA LYS A 149 -8.69 -2.26 -28.67
C LYS A 149 -8.97 -3.52 -27.89
N ARG A 150 -8.84 -3.45 -26.55
CA ARG A 150 -9.24 -4.57 -25.71
C ARG A 150 -10.76 -4.76 -25.76
N PRO A 151 -11.27 -5.95 -26.13
CA PRO A 151 -12.70 -6.24 -26.02
C PRO A 151 -13.10 -6.55 -24.56
N PHE A 152 -12.14 -6.51 -23.65
CA PHE A 152 -12.28 -6.81 -22.25
C PHE A 152 -12.31 -5.54 -21.40
N ALA A 153 -13.01 -5.59 -20.26
CA ALA A 153 -12.68 -4.80 -19.10
C ALA A 153 -11.50 -5.48 -18.37
N GLN A 154 -10.55 -4.71 -17.90
CA GLN A 154 -9.54 -5.20 -16.97
C GLN A 154 -10.02 -4.94 -15.54
N LEU A 155 -10.18 -6.02 -14.77
CA LEU A 155 -10.57 -5.98 -13.37
C LEU A 155 -9.34 -6.18 -12.49
N ASN A 156 -9.06 -5.22 -11.63
CA ASN A 156 -7.96 -5.30 -10.66
C ASN A 156 -8.49 -5.12 -9.24
N ALA A 157 -7.81 -5.75 -8.29
CA ALA A 157 -7.96 -5.44 -6.87
C ALA A 157 -6.60 -5.09 -6.28
N GLY A 158 -6.53 -3.98 -5.57
CA GLY A 158 -5.32 -3.49 -4.93
C GLY A 158 -5.59 -3.04 -3.51
N THR A 159 -4.61 -3.21 -2.64
CA THR A 159 -4.68 -2.72 -1.27
C THR A 159 -3.73 -1.55 -1.06
N HIS A 160 -4.04 -0.66 -0.12
CA HIS A 160 -3.08 0.36 0.30
C HIS A 160 -1.78 -0.28 0.77
N THR A 161 -0.65 0.33 0.50
CA THR A 161 0.65 -0.21 0.91
C THR A 161 0.76 -0.36 2.42
N PHE A 162 0.13 0.53 3.20
CA PHE A 162 0.06 0.40 4.65
C PHE A 162 -0.81 -0.79 5.10
N ASP A 163 -1.91 -1.07 4.41
CA ASP A 163 -2.76 -2.25 4.68
C ASP A 163 -1.96 -3.54 4.41
N TRP A 164 -1.21 -3.56 3.32
CA TRP A 164 -0.28 -4.66 3.01
C TRP A 164 0.75 -4.86 4.14
N GLU A 165 1.42 -3.79 4.56
CA GLU A 165 2.44 -3.84 5.61
C GLU A 165 1.84 -4.24 6.97
N PHE A 166 0.64 -3.73 7.29
CA PHE A 166 -0.06 -4.06 8.53
C PHE A 166 -0.42 -5.55 8.59
N VAL A 167 -1.08 -6.06 7.55
CA VAL A 167 -1.56 -7.44 7.51
C VAL A 167 -0.40 -8.44 7.47
N THR A 168 0.60 -8.20 6.62
CA THR A 168 1.75 -9.11 6.48
C THR A 168 2.73 -9.00 7.65
N GLY A 169 2.90 -7.83 8.24
CA GLY A 169 3.83 -7.57 9.34
C GLY A 169 3.29 -7.92 10.73
N HIS A 170 1.99 -7.75 10.97
CA HIS A 170 1.40 -7.85 12.31
C HIS A 170 0.48 -9.05 12.49
N HIS A 171 -0.31 -9.41 11.48
CA HIS A 171 -1.24 -10.54 11.59
C HIS A 171 -0.66 -11.85 11.07
N GLY A 172 0.56 -11.82 10.52
CA GLY A 172 1.23 -13.01 9.99
C GLY A 172 0.52 -13.64 8.80
N PHE A 173 -0.43 -12.93 8.19
CA PHE A 173 -1.12 -13.34 6.97
C PHE A 173 -0.30 -12.88 5.77
N ASP A 174 0.49 -13.79 5.23
CA ASP A 174 1.38 -13.51 4.10
C ASP A 174 0.69 -13.92 2.80
N VAL A 175 0.00 -12.96 2.17
CA VAL A 175 -0.72 -13.20 0.91
C VAL A 175 0.25 -13.63 -0.18
N LYS A 176 0.07 -14.83 -0.71
CA LYS A 176 0.89 -15.41 -1.79
C LYS A 176 0.12 -15.61 -3.09
N MET A 177 -1.19 -15.76 -2.99
CA MET A 177 -2.05 -16.06 -4.13
C MET A 177 -3.36 -15.27 -4.02
N SER A 178 -4.01 -15.10 -5.16
CA SER A 178 -5.38 -14.60 -5.23
C SER A 178 -6.22 -15.43 -6.17
N ALA A 179 -7.53 -15.39 -5.97
CA ALA A 179 -8.55 -16.02 -6.79
C ALA A 179 -9.78 -15.11 -6.86
N ALA A 180 -10.63 -15.28 -7.88
CA ALA A 180 -11.87 -14.52 -7.94
C ALA A 180 -12.98 -15.28 -8.67
N ARG A 181 -14.23 -14.89 -8.38
CA ARG A 181 -15.40 -15.26 -9.15
C ARG A 181 -16.16 -14.02 -9.56
N VAL A 182 -16.47 -13.89 -10.84
CA VAL A 182 -17.30 -12.80 -11.38
C VAL A 182 -18.55 -13.41 -12.01
N ARG A 183 -19.72 -12.99 -11.53
CA ARG A 183 -20.97 -13.63 -11.92
C ARG A 183 -21.61 -12.99 -13.13
N GLY A 184 -22.19 -13.84 -14.01
CA GLY A 184 -23.06 -13.42 -15.08
C GLY A 184 -22.37 -12.61 -16.18
N VAL A 185 -21.09 -12.88 -16.47
CA VAL A 185 -20.34 -12.17 -17.52
C VAL A 185 -20.51 -12.82 -18.89
N ALA A 186 -20.38 -12.02 -19.96
CA ALA A 186 -20.38 -12.51 -21.32
C ALA A 186 -19.17 -13.42 -21.59
N ASN A 187 -19.35 -14.44 -22.41
CA ASN A 187 -18.28 -15.36 -22.79
C ASN A 187 -18.16 -15.59 -24.30
N GLU A 188 -18.94 -14.88 -25.12
CA GLU A 188 -18.84 -14.95 -26.57
C GLU A 188 -18.77 -13.54 -27.18
N LEU A 189 -17.93 -13.40 -28.22
CA LEU A 189 -17.82 -12.18 -29.02
C LEU A 189 -17.91 -12.55 -30.49
N ASN A 190 -18.91 -12.03 -31.18
CA ASN A 190 -18.95 -12.11 -32.62
C ASN A 190 -17.95 -11.12 -33.21
N LEU A 191 -16.89 -11.63 -33.80
CA LEU A 191 -15.81 -10.80 -34.35
C LEU A 191 -16.23 -10.02 -35.59
N LEU A 192 -17.31 -10.41 -36.31
CA LEU A 192 -17.74 -9.74 -37.52
C LEU A 192 -18.47 -8.42 -37.25
N ASP A 193 -19.19 -8.35 -36.14
CA ASP A 193 -20.01 -7.17 -35.79
C ASP A 193 -19.68 -6.58 -34.39
N GLY A 194 -18.82 -7.25 -33.60
CA GLY A 194 -18.39 -6.79 -32.28
C GLY A 194 -19.41 -7.00 -31.17
N THR A 195 -20.52 -7.74 -31.43
CA THR A 195 -21.51 -8.01 -30.38
C THR A 195 -21.04 -9.06 -29.39
N VAL A 196 -21.35 -8.86 -28.12
CA VAL A 196 -21.08 -9.82 -27.05
C VAL A 196 -22.34 -10.58 -26.68
N SER A 197 -22.18 -11.84 -26.28
CA SER A 197 -23.29 -12.72 -25.90
C SER A 197 -22.85 -13.75 -24.85
N GLY A 198 -23.81 -14.62 -24.46
CA GLY A 198 -23.60 -15.59 -23.41
C GLY A 198 -23.73 -14.96 -22.00
N SER A 199 -23.77 -15.83 -21.00
CA SER A 199 -23.75 -15.43 -19.59
C SER A 199 -23.23 -16.60 -18.77
N VAL A 200 -22.05 -16.45 -18.20
CA VAL A 200 -21.41 -17.46 -17.38
C VAL A 200 -20.82 -16.83 -16.12
N ASP A 201 -20.54 -17.67 -15.13
CA ASP A 201 -19.74 -17.25 -14.00
C ASP A 201 -18.25 -17.47 -14.35
N ALA A 202 -17.49 -16.40 -14.42
CA ALA A 202 -16.03 -16.49 -14.57
C ALA A 202 -15.40 -16.95 -13.26
N GLN A 203 -14.59 -18.01 -13.31
CA GLN A 203 -13.87 -18.55 -12.14
C GLN A 203 -12.37 -18.52 -12.40
N PHE A 204 -11.67 -17.67 -11.64
CA PHE A 204 -10.22 -17.58 -11.67
C PHE A 204 -9.66 -18.33 -10.48
N THR A 205 -8.95 -19.45 -10.79
CA THR A 205 -8.35 -20.30 -9.77
C THR A 205 -7.17 -19.63 -9.09
N PRO A 206 -6.81 -20.03 -7.86
CA PRO A 206 -5.68 -19.46 -7.13
C PRO A 206 -4.40 -19.44 -7.95
N ALA A 207 -3.77 -18.29 -8.03
CA ALA A 207 -2.49 -18.09 -8.68
C ALA A 207 -1.61 -17.14 -7.88
N ALA A 208 -0.28 -17.33 -8.02
CA ALA A 208 0.70 -16.48 -7.36
C ALA A 208 0.54 -15.01 -7.77
N LEU A 209 0.86 -14.11 -6.83
CA LEU A 209 0.93 -12.68 -7.11
C LEU A 209 2.23 -12.41 -7.88
N PRO A 210 2.19 -11.78 -9.05
CA PRO A 210 3.38 -11.33 -9.76
C PRO A 210 4.11 -10.24 -8.94
N GLU A 211 5.45 -10.28 -8.94
CA GLU A 211 6.25 -9.28 -8.21
C GLU A 211 5.98 -7.84 -8.67
N GLU A 212 5.70 -7.66 -9.96
CA GLU A 212 5.37 -6.36 -10.54
C GLU A 212 4.08 -5.78 -9.96
N MET A 213 3.10 -6.62 -9.63
CA MET A 213 1.82 -6.21 -9.05
C MET A 213 1.96 -5.70 -7.62
N LEU A 214 2.97 -6.16 -6.89
CA LEU A 214 3.26 -5.71 -5.53
C LEU A 214 4.03 -4.38 -5.48
N LYS A 215 4.54 -3.92 -6.62
CA LYS A 215 5.13 -2.59 -6.70
C LYS A 215 3.99 -1.58 -6.67
N ALA A 216 4.13 -0.62 -5.77
CA ALA A 216 3.19 0.48 -5.69
C ALA A 216 3.05 1.14 -7.07
N ASP A 217 1.87 1.05 -7.65
CA ASP A 217 1.53 1.87 -8.80
C ASP A 217 1.35 3.29 -8.27
N VAL A 218 2.31 4.13 -8.61
CA VAL A 218 2.18 5.56 -8.40
C VAL A 218 1.39 6.04 -9.60
N ASP A 219 0.16 6.47 -9.42
CA ASP A 219 -0.48 7.32 -10.41
C ASP A 219 0.46 8.51 -10.62
N GLU A 220 1.05 8.62 -11.81
CA GLU A 220 2.01 9.66 -12.15
C GLU A 220 1.42 11.08 -11.97
N ASN A 221 0.10 11.18 -11.77
CA ASN A 221 -0.65 12.42 -11.58
C ASN A 221 -1.13 12.64 -10.13
N SER A 222 -1.07 11.64 -9.25
CA SER A 222 -1.36 11.80 -7.82
C SER A 222 -0.12 11.44 -7.01
N SER A 223 0.38 12.37 -6.23
CA SER A 223 1.55 12.18 -5.36
C SER A 223 1.24 11.38 -4.08
N GLU A 224 0.01 10.84 -3.90
CA GLU A 224 -0.52 10.59 -2.57
C GLU A 224 -0.99 9.16 -2.30
N GLU A 225 -1.39 8.37 -3.29
CA GLU A 225 -1.90 7.02 -3.02
C GLU A 225 -1.06 5.93 -3.68
N LYS A 226 -0.54 5.03 -2.86
CA LYS A 226 0.22 3.87 -3.29
C LYS A 226 -0.57 2.60 -3.02
N TYR A 227 -0.74 1.77 -4.05
CA TYR A 227 -1.44 0.51 -3.95
C TYR A 227 -0.53 -0.65 -4.34
N ALA A 228 -0.67 -1.77 -3.63
CA ALA A 228 -0.17 -3.06 -4.06
C ALA A 228 -1.31 -3.81 -4.74
N TYR A 229 -1.18 -4.14 -6.02
CA TYR A 229 -2.20 -4.91 -6.73
C TYR A 229 -2.05 -6.39 -6.41
N LEU A 230 -3.17 -7.00 -6.02
CA LEU A 230 -3.22 -8.37 -5.52
C LEU A 230 -3.98 -9.31 -6.46
N PHE A 231 -4.78 -8.76 -7.35
CA PHE A 231 -5.57 -9.51 -8.32
C PHE A 231 -5.69 -8.72 -9.62
N MET A 232 -5.63 -9.44 -10.72
CA MET A 232 -5.88 -8.91 -12.06
C MET A 232 -6.54 -9.98 -12.93
N SER A 233 -7.51 -9.60 -13.75
CA SER A 233 -8.01 -10.43 -14.84
C SER A 233 -8.74 -9.64 -15.92
N TYR A 234 -9.05 -10.32 -17.02
CA TYR A 234 -9.73 -9.76 -18.18
C TYR A 234 -11.11 -10.38 -18.34
N ILE A 235 -12.15 -9.55 -18.39
CA ILE A 235 -13.55 -9.93 -18.50
C ILE A 235 -14.11 -9.34 -19.79
N LEU A 236 -14.66 -10.20 -20.66
CA LEU A 236 -15.32 -9.76 -21.88
C LEU A 236 -16.49 -8.83 -21.55
N ALA A 237 -16.50 -7.65 -22.15
CA ALA A 237 -17.47 -6.61 -21.82
C ALA A 237 -18.00 -5.91 -23.08
N ASP A 238 -19.17 -5.32 -22.95
CA ASP A 238 -19.78 -4.49 -24.00
C ASP A 238 -19.22 -3.06 -23.96
N GLU A 239 -19.49 -2.28 -25.02
CA GLU A 239 -19.24 -0.84 -25.05
C GLU A 239 -20.08 -0.10 -24.01
N GLU A 240 -21.32 -0.54 -23.80
CA GLU A 240 -22.16 -0.06 -22.70
C GLU A 240 -21.79 -0.73 -21.39
N PRO A 241 -21.75 0.02 -20.30
CA PRO A 241 -21.36 -0.54 -19.00
C PRO A 241 -22.37 -1.57 -18.49
N SER A 242 -21.85 -2.68 -17.98
CA SER A 242 -22.63 -3.69 -17.26
C SER A 242 -22.17 -3.77 -15.79
N TYR A 243 -23.03 -4.31 -14.92
CA TYR A 243 -22.78 -4.39 -13.48
C TYR A 243 -22.82 -5.85 -13.01
N HIS A 244 -21.80 -6.26 -12.29
CA HIS A 244 -21.58 -7.66 -11.91
C HIS A 244 -21.28 -7.80 -10.43
N SER A 245 -21.54 -8.98 -9.88
CA SER A 245 -21.12 -9.36 -8.53
C SER A 245 -19.76 -10.07 -8.61
N VAL A 246 -18.86 -9.67 -7.72
CA VAL A 246 -17.47 -10.17 -7.66
C VAL A 246 -17.18 -10.69 -6.25
N ASP A 247 -16.59 -11.88 -6.15
CA ASP A 247 -15.99 -12.40 -4.93
C ASP A 247 -14.48 -12.50 -5.17
N ILE A 248 -13.67 -11.98 -4.25
CA ILE A 248 -12.21 -12.04 -4.33
C ILE A 248 -11.68 -12.77 -3.09
N HIS A 249 -10.77 -13.71 -3.31
CA HIS A 249 -10.11 -14.48 -2.25
C HIS A 249 -8.61 -14.21 -2.29
N PHE A 250 -8.06 -13.93 -1.14
CA PHE A 250 -6.62 -13.87 -0.92
C PHE A 250 -6.19 -15.09 -0.12
N LEU A 251 -5.08 -15.71 -0.48
CA LEU A 251 -4.61 -16.94 0.12
C LEU A 251 -3.15 -16.81 0.54
N ASP A 252 -2.81 -17.39 1.68
CA ASP A 252 -1.42 -17.57 2.11
C ASP A 252 -0.80 -18.84 1.53
N ALA A 253 0.45 -19.14 1.95
CA ALA A 253 1.18 -20.32 1.49
C ALA A 253 0.54 -21.65 1.96
N ASP A 254 -0.22 -21.64 3.04
CA ASP A 254 -0.92 -22.78 3.61
C ASP A 254 -2.32 -22.97 2.98
N GLY A 255 -2.71 -22.08 2.08
CA GLY A 255 -4.02 -22.07 1.42
C GLY A 255 -5.14 -21.53 2.31
N MET A 256 -4.79 -20.83 3.41
CA MET A 256 -5.77 -20.10 4.20
C MET A 256 -6.34 -18.98 3.35
N SER A 257 -7.65 -18.98 3.20
CA SER A 257 -8.36 -18.00 2.38
C SER A 257 -9.00 -16.95 3.24
N VAL A 258 -8.79 -15.68 2.90
CA VAL A 258 -9.53 -14.53 3.39
C VAL A 258 -10.36 -14.00 2.24
N MET A 259 -11.67 -13.97 2.39
CA MET A 259 -12.58 -13.47 1.38
C MET A 259 -12.84 -11.98 1.61
N PHE A 260 -12.68 -11.18 0.58
CA PHE A 260 -13.07 -9.78 0.61
C PHE A 260 -14.57 -9.67 0.32
N GLU A 261 -15.31 -9.18 1.30
CA GLU A 261 -16.75 -8.98 1.24
C GLU A 261 -17.07 -7.48 1.42
N ASP A 262 -17.41 -6.81 0.32
CA ASP A 262 -17.90 -5.44 0.31
C ASP A 262 -19.30 -5.41 -0.34
N PRO A 263 -20.29 -4.72 0.24
CA PRO A 263 -21.62 -4.57 -0.37
C PRO A 263 -21.59 -3.98 -1.79
N ASP A 264 -20.63 -3.14 -2.09
CA ASP A 264 -20.43 -2.52 -3.40
C ASP A 264 -19.88 -3.49 -4.45
N LEU A 265 -19.26 -4.61 -4.05
CA LEU A 265 -18.87 -5.69 -4.96
C LEU A 265 -20.06 -6.41 -5.62
N ALA A 266 -21.28 -6.13 -5.19
CA ALA A 266 -22.48 -6.57 -5.88
C ALA A 266 -22.78 -5.76 -7.15
N ASN A 267 -22.13 -4.63 -7.37
CA ASN A 267 -22.40 -3.68 -8.46
C ASN A 267 -21.16 -3.20 -9.18
N VAL A 268 -20.24 -4.12 -9.46
CA VAL A 268 -18.99 -3.81 -10.14
C VAL A 268 -19.27 -3.42 -11.58
N LYS A 269 -18.87 -2.22 -11.95
CA LYS A 269 -18.99 -1.72 -13.32
C LYS A 269 -17.90 -2.30 -14.21
N LEU A 270 -18.28 -3.06 -15.23
CA LEU A 270 -17.38 -3.50 -16.31
C LEU A 270 -17.79 -2.87 -17.63
N GLN A 271 -16.81 -2.41 -18.40
CA GLN A 271 -17.00 -1.77 -19.70
C GLN A 271 -15.81 -2.08 -20.60
N ARG A 272 -16.08 -2.35 -21.88
CA ARG A 272 -15.07 -2.65 -22.90
C ARG A 272 -13.98 -1.57 -22.92
N ASN A 273 -12.72 -2.03 -23.03
CA ASN A 273 -11.53 -1.18 -23.09
C ASN A 273 -11.39 -0.22 -21.89
N GLN A 274 -11.96 -0.58 -20.74
CA GLN A 274 -11.84 0.20 -19.50
C GLN A 274 -11.17 -0.64 -18.41
N ARG A 275 -10.44 0.04 -17.54
CA ARG A 275 -9.88 -0.52 -16.33
C ARG A 275 -10.84 -0.25 -15.17
N THR A 276 -11.12 -1.28 -14.38
CA THR A 276 -11.90 -1.18 -13.15
C THR A 276 -11.02 -1.60 -11.99
N ASP A 277 -10.69 -0.67 -11.12
CA ASP A 277 -9.83 -0.89 -9.97
C ASP A 277 -10.67 -0.90 -8.68
N PHE A 278 -10.55 -1.99 -7.92
CA PHE A 278 -10.92 -2.02 -6.52
C PHE A 278 -9.70 -1.72 -5.71
N VAL A 279 -9.66 -0.58 -5.10
CA VAL A 279 -8.54 -0.15 -4.28
C VAL A 279 -9.04 0.36 -2.94
N GLY A 280 -8.32 -0.01 -1.89
CA GLY A 280 -8.70 0.34 -0.52
C GLY A 280 -7.97 -0.53 0.49
N GLN A 281 -8.61 -0.79 1.62
CA GLN A 281 -8.09 -1.65 2.67
C GLN A 281 -8.59 -3.09 2.50
N VAL A 282 -8.36 -3.66 1.31
CA VAL A 282 -9.01 -4.93 0.92
C VAL A 282 -8.53 -6.16 1.72
N LEU A 283 -7.37 -6.11 2.36
CA LEU A 283 -6.88 -7.21 3.18
C LEU A 283 -7.43 -7.16 4.60
N SER A 284 -7.39 -6.00 5.22
CA SER A 284 -7.85 -5.83 6.58
C SER A 284 -9.39 -5.80 6.70
N ASP A 285 -10.08 -5.39 5.63
CA ASP A 285 -11.55 -5.42 5.53
C ASP A 285 -12.11 -6.78 5.08
N ALA A 286 -11.25 -7.76 4.83
CA ALA A 286 -11.60 -9.09 4.35
C ALA A 286 -12.07 -10.05 5.47
N GLY A 287 -13.01 -9.65 6.29
CA GLY A 287 -13.78 -10.54 7.17
C GLY A 287 -13.07 -11.21 8.35
N THR A 288 -11.75 -11.33 8.35
CA THR A 288 -10.95 -11.86 9.46
C THR A 288 -10.35 -10.78 10.35
N LEU A 289 -10.13 -9.58 9.82
CA LEU A 289 -9.48 -8.48 10.53
C LEU A 289 -10.45 -7.33 10.82
N ASN A 290 -11.57 -7.26 10.15
CA ASN A 290 -12.71 -6.36 10.36
C ASN A 290 -12.34 -4.93 10.80
N PRO A 291 -11.39 -4.23 10.14
CA PRO A 291 -11.05 -2.87 10.49
C PRO A 291 -12.16 -1.94 10.04
N ARG A 292 -12.41 -0.95 10.83
CA ARG A 292 -13.32 0.15 10.47
C ARG A 292 -12.49 1.26 9.87
N GLU A 293 -12.77 1.61 8.63
CA GLU A 293 -12.24 2.84 8.07
C GLU A 293 -12.82 4.03 8.83
N TYR A 294 -11.96 4.86 9.39
CA TYR A 294 -12.36 6.09 10.04
C TYR A 294 -11.93 7.26 9.16
N LYS A 295 -12.84 7.78 8.35
CA LYS A 295 -12.66 9.08 7.69
C LYS A 295 -13.26 10.15 8.59
N ALA A 296 -12.42 10.86 9.30
CA ALA A 296 -12.85 11.98 10.11
C ALA A 296 -12.70 13.28 9.30
N GLU A 297 -13.73 14.09 9.27
CA GLU A 297 -13.66 15.42 8.62
C GLU A 297 -12.94 16.47 9.50
N THR A 298 -12.68 16.16 10.77
CA THR A 298 -12.04 17.04 11.78
C THR A 298 -11.37 16.19 12.86
N THR A 299 -11.15 16.73 14.06
CA THR A 299 -10.63 15.98 15.21
C THR A 299 -11.52 14.79 15.54
N VAL A 300 -10.94 13.58 15.56
CA VAL A 300 -11.62 12.37 16.05
C VAL A 300 -11.49 12.33 17.55
N TYR A 301 -12.62 12.35 18.24
CA TYR A 301 -12.66 12.27 19.69
C TYR A 301 -13.44 11.02 20.13
N HIS A 302 -12.74 10.14 20.82
CA HIS A 302 -13.33 8.97 21.44
C HIS A 302 -13.50 9.22 22.94
N ASN A 303 -14.73 9.44 23.37
CA ASN A 303 -15.06 9.52 24.79
C ASN A 303 -15.32 8.11 25.33
N ILE A 304 -14.46 7.68 26.24
CA ILE A 304 -14.50 6.34 26.84
C ILE A 304 -15.33 6.38 28.13
N ALA A 305 -16.58 5.97 28.03
CA ALA A 305 -17.55 5.99 29.15
C ALA A 305 -17.50 4.71 29.99
N GLU A 306 -16.97 3.61 29.46
CA GLU A 306 -16.80 2.32 30.12
C GLU A 306 -15.48 1.68 29.68
N ASP A 307 -15.00 0.65 30.38
CA ASP A 307 -13.79 -0.07 29.95
C ASP A 307 -13.99 -0.58 28.53
N THR A 308 -13.15 -0.11 27.61
CA THR A 308 -13.36 -0.27 26.16
C THR A 308 -12.09 -0.81 25.51
N VAL A 309 -12.26 -1.78 24.62
CA VAL A 309 -11.22 -2.23 23.69
C VAL A 309 -11.56 -1.67 22.30
N ILE A 310 -10.62 -0.97 21.71
CA ILE A 310 -10.67 -0.48 20.33
C ILE A 310 -9.62 -1.31 19.58
N SER A 311 -10.06 -2.19 18.69
CA SER A 311 -9.17 -3.12 18.02
C SER A 311 -9.39 -3.17 16.52
N ASP A 312 -8.36 -3.61 15.82
CA ASP A 312 -8.37 -3.92 14.39
C ASP A 312 -8.85 -2.75 13.53
N ILE A 313 -8.31 -1.55 13.81
CA ILE A 313 -8.68 -0.31 13.11
C ILE A 313 -7.47 0.27 12.41
N ILE A 314 -7.69 0.71 11.19
CA ILE A 314 -6.77 1.56 10.45
C ILE A 314 -7.34 2.98 10.45
N TYR A 315 -6.57 3.93 10.98
CA TYR A 315 -6.88 5.34 10.92
C TYR A 315 -6.02 5.98 9.83
N ASP A 316 -6.65 6.38 8.73
CA ASP A 316 -6.04 7.31 7.77
C ASP A 316 -6.34 8.74 8.25
N MET A 317 -5.31 9.39 8.74
CA MET A 317 -5.39 10.75 9.29
C MET A 317 -4.97 11.81 8.28
N SER A 318 -4.83 11.47 7.00
CA SER A 318 -4.46 12.40 5.95
C SER A 318 -5.46 13.55 5.87
N GLY A 319 -4.99 14.77 6.10
CA GLY A 319 -5.81 15.98 6.12
C GLY A 319 -6.64 16.20 7.41
N HIS A 320 -6.36 15.46 8.49
CA HIS A 320 -7.06 15.58 9.77
C HIS A 320 -6.19 16.23 10.85
N ASP A 321 -6.84 16.89 11.83
CA ASP A 321 -6.11 17.66 12.84
C ASP A 321 -5.57 16.80 13.98
N ALA A 322 -6.41 15.97 14.60
CA ALA A 322 -6.02 15.17 15.76
C ALA A 322 -6.89 13.94 15.97
N LEU A 323 -6.31 12.93 16.60
CA LEU A 323 -7.00 11.74 17.09
C LEU A 323 -6.85 11.72 18.62
N GLN A 324 -7.97 11.83 19.34
CA GLN A 324 -7.96 11.90 20.79
C GLN A 324 -8.80 10.79 21.41
N PHE A 325 -8.22 10.12 22.39
CA PHE A 325 -8.89 9.12 23.21
C PHE A 325 -8.90 9.59 24.66
N ALA A 326 -10.07 9.81 25.22
CA ALA A 326 -10.20 10.28 26.58
C ALA A 326 -11.22 9.49 27.40
N SER A 327 -10.89 9.24 28.66
CA SER A 327 -11.77 8.64 29.65
C SER A 327 -12.11 9.67 30.72
N GLU A 328 -13.40 9.87 31.04
CA GLU A 328 -13.79 10.88 32.03
C GLU A 328 -13.62 10.43 33.48
N ASN A 329 -13.66 9.15 33.77
CA ASN A 329 -13.74 8.61 35.13
C ASN A 329 -12.72 7.50 35.42
N GLY A 330 -11.60 7.47 34.70
CA GLY A 330 -10.53 6.48 34.91
C GLY A 330 -10.85 5.08 34.37
N GLN A 331 -11.80 4.98 33.43
CA GLN A 331 -12.04 3.73 32.72
C GLN A 331 -10.80 3.32 31.93
N LYS A 332 -10.61 2.01 31.80
CA LYS A 332 -9.52 1.47 31.01
C LYS A 332 -9.86 1.54 29.52
N MET A 333 -8.96 2.13 28.76
CA MET A 333 -8.97 2.07 27.29
C MET A 333 -7.84 1.17 26.83
N THR A 334 -8.15 0.19 26.01
CA THR A 334 -7.17 -0.66 25.34
C THR A 334 -7.22 -0.40 23.85
N LEU A 335 -6.06 -0.04 23.26
CA LEU A 335 -5.87 -0.01 21.82
C LEU A 335 -5.10 -1.28 21.43
N GLU A 336 -5.65 -2.05 20.50
CA GLU A 336 -5.06 -3.30 20.06
C GLU A 336 -5.09 -3.44 18.55
N ASN A 337 -3.97 -3.80 17.93
CA ASN A 337 -3.85 -3.95 16.48
C ASN A 337 -4.29 -2.68 15.72
N ILE A 338 -3.83 -1.53 16.16
CA ILE A 338 -4.15 -0.25 15.53
C ILE A 338 -3.02 0.15 14.59
N TYR A 339 -3.36 0.54 13.38
CA TYR A 339 -2.47 1.17 12.42
C TYR A 339 -2.93 2.60 12.15
N ILE A 340 -2.02 3.56 12.25
CA ILE A 340 -2.33 4.98 12.04
C ILE A 340 -1.31 5.54 11.05
N THR A 341 -1.80 6.24 10.03
CA THR A 341 -0.99 6.87 8.99
C THR A 341 -1.56 8.24 8.61
N GLY A 342 -0.80 9.02 7.86
CA GLY A 342 -1.18 10.34 7.35
C GLY A 342 -0.65 11.50 8.17
N ASP A 343 -1.09 12.70 7.81
CA ASP A 343 -0.70 13.95 8.49
C ASP A 343 -1.54 14.15 9.73
N ILE A 344 -0.93 14.33 10.89
CA ILE A 344 -1.65 14.48 12.13
C ILE A 344 -1.06 15.58 13.00
N TRP A 345 -1.93 16.35 13.66
CA TRP A 345 -1.46 17.30 14.66
C TRP A 345 -0.84 16.59 15.85
N THR A 346 -1.56 15.66 16.47
CA THR A 346 -1.06 14.70 17.46
C THR A 346 -2.13 13.64 17.77
N ILE A 347 -1.69 12.47 18.24
CA ILE A 347 -2.56 11.47 18.85
C ILE A 347 -2.48 11.66 20.35
N GLU A 348 -3.58 11.95 21.01
CA GLU A 348 -3.63 12.14 22.45
C GLU A 348 -4.30 10.95 23.14
N LEU A 349 -3.57 10.29 24.03
CA LEU A 349 -4.07 9.27 24.92
C LEU A 349 -4.36 9.91 26.26
N GLY A 350 -5.62 10.14 26.55
CA GLY A 350 -6.05 10.99 27.65
C GLY A 350 -6.17 12.46 27.23
N GLU A 351 -6.45 13.33 28.17
CA GLU A 351 -6.60 14.77 27.93
C GLU A 351 -5.84 15.58 28.99
N TYR A 352 -5.13 16.60 28.56
CA TYR A 352 -4.55 17.59 29.48
C TYR A 352 -5.59 18.62 29.90
N ARG A 353 -6.09 18.53 31.13
CA ARG A 353 -7.07 19.47 31.70
C ARG A 353 -6.44 20.41 32.73
N GLY A 354 -5.35 21.08 32.38
CA GLY A 354 -4.71 22.05 33.28
C GLY A 354 -4.15 21.42 34.57
N SER A 355 -4.54 21.91 35.74
CA SER A 355 -4.09 21.38 37.03
C SER A 355 -4.92 20.24 37.62
N SER A 356 -5.91 19.75 36.86
CA SER A 356 -6.79 18.65 37.32
C SER A 356 -6.43 17.37 36.59
N TYR A 357 -5.81 16.44 37.32
CA TYR A 357 -5.43 15.13 36.77
C TYR A 357 -6.64 14.22 36.78
N VAL A 358 -6.99 13.74 35.60
CA VAL A 358 -7.90 12.62 35.44
C VAL A 358 -7.02 11.36 35.41
N ASN A 359 -7.39 10.34 36.20
CA ASN A 359 -6.69 9.04 36.17
C ASN A 359 -7.06 8.31 34.89
N TYR A 360 -6.38 8.63 33.79
CA TYR A 360 -6.50 7.86 32.57
C TYR A 360 -5.73 6.54 32.71
N ASN A 361 -6.32 5.46 32.18
CA ASN A 361 -5.68 4.15 32.12
C ASN A 361 -5.68 3.69 30.66
N ASN A 362 -4.52 3.76 30.03
CA ASN A 362 -4.33 3.44 28.63
C ASN A 362 -3.53 2.13 28.52
N GLU A 363 -3.93 1.25 27.61
CA GLU A 363 -3.16 0.07 27.25
C GLU A 363 -3.07 -0.02 25.72
N LEU A 364 -1.84 -0.10 25.19
CA LEU A 364 -1.55 -0.20 23.78
C LEU A 364 -0.91 -1.58 23.53
N ASN A 365 -1.54 -2.39 22.70
CA ASN A 365 -1.08 -3.73 22.36
C ASN A 365 -0.87 -3.83 20.84
N ASN A 366 0.36 -4.07 20.41
CA ASN A 366 0.73 -4.22 19.00
C ASN A 366 0.31 -3.04 18.12
N VAL A 367 0.34 -1.83 18.65
CA VAL A 367 0.03 -0.61 17.88
C VAL A 367 1.20 -0.28 16.96
N VAL A 368 0.91 0.02 15.71
CA VAL A 368 1.89 0.41 14.70
C VAL A 368 1.63 1.81 14.23
N LEU A 369 2.65 2.64 14.34
CA LEU A 369 2.67 4.00 13.82
C LEU A 369 3.91 4.13 12.93
N LYS A 370 3.71 4.51 11.68
CA LYS A 370 4.80 4.60 10.74
C LYS A 370 4.66 5.85 9.89
N ASP A 371 5.77 6.55 9.72
CA ASP A 371 5.90 7.69 8.80
C ASP A 371 4.86 8.81 9.01
N LEU A 372 4.41 9.03 10.25
CA LEU A 372 3.47 10.10 10.56
C LEU A 372 4.09 11.47 10.35
N VAL A 373 3.35 12.37 9.71
CA VAL A 373 3.73 13.77 9.51
C VAL A 373 3.04 14.63 10.56
N CYS A 374 3.78 15.08 11.56
CA CYS A 374 3.23 15.81 12.70
C CYS A 374 3.19 17.32 12.43
N THR A 375 2.07 17.94 12.81
CA THR A 375 1.87 19.39 12.68
C THR A 375 1.81 20.12 14.02
N SER A 376 1.86 19.38 15.15
CA SER A 376 1.89 19.92 16.50
C SER A 376 3.28 20.45 16.88
N LYS A 377 3.29 21.39 17.81
CA LYS A 377 4.52 21.91 18.38
C LYS A 377 4.36 22.12 19.89
N ILE A 378 5.21 21.46 20.65
CA ILE A 378 5.25 21.57 22.10
C ILE A 378 6.58 22.20 22.53
N GLU A 379 6.51 23.27 23.30
CA GLU A 379 7.67 23.88 23.92
C GLU A 379 7.97 23.20 25.27
N CYS A 380 9.19 22.74 25.43
CA CYS A 380 9.71 22.20 26.66
C CYS A 380 11.05 22.86 26.97
N HIS A 381 11.01 23.94 27.68
CA HIS A 381 12.17 24.76 28.01
C HIS A 381 12.83 25.37 26.73
N GLU A 382 14.07 24.97 26.42
CA GLU A 382 14.79 25.37 25.19
C GLU A 382 14.59 24.39 24.03
N TRP A 383 13.76 23.36 24.23
CA TRP A 383 13.50 22.32 23.25
C TRP A 383 12.08 22.43 22.71
N TYR A 384 11.96 22.19 21.42
CA TYR A 384 10.67 22.16 20.74
C TYR A 384 10.46 20.77 20.14
N PHE A 385 9.36 20.13 20.50
CA PHE A 385 9.01 18.80 20.07
C PHE A 385 7.73 18.81 19.24
N SER A 386 7.66 17.92 18.27
CA SER A 386 6.46 17.65 17.48
C SER A 386 6.10 16.17 17.64
N PRO A 387 5.31 15.81 18.66
CA PRO A 387 5.00 14.41 18.94
C PRO A 387 3.87 13.89 18.08
N ALA A 388 4.05 12.66 17.56
CA ALA A 388 2.99 11.89 16.91
C ALA A 388 1.99 11.38 17.94
N VAL A 389 2.48 10.86 19.07
CA VAL A 389 1.63 10.39 20.18
C VAL A 389 2.06 11.04 21.49
N ILE A 390 1.08 11.48 22.28
CA ILE A 390 1.27 11.88 23.67
C ILE A 390 0.36 11.07 24.58
N ALA A 391 0.95 10.42 25.58
CA ALA A 391 0.21 9.74 26.62
C ALA A 391 0.12 10.58 27.90
N TYR A 392 -1.08 10.65 28.44
CA TYR A 392 -1.41 11.24 29.74
C TYR A 392 -2.01 10.16 30.66
N GLY A 393 -1.63 10.16 31.93
CA GLY A 393 -2.08 9.19 32.92
C GLY A 393 -1.30 7.88 32.90
N ASN A 394 -1.89 6.81 33.43
CA ASN A 394 -1.26 5.49 33.49
C ASN A 394 -1.32 4.85 32.11
N THR A 395 -0.16 4.51 31.54
CA THR A 395 -0.08 3.95 30.19
C THR A 395 0.79 2.70 30.18
N VAL A 396 0.27 1.59 29.65
CA VAL A 396 1.01 0.37 29.39
C VAL A 396 1.13 0.17 27.89
N VAL A 397 2.35 -0.05 27.40
CA VAL A 397 2.65 -0.22 25.97
C VAL A 397 3.30 -1.57 25.76
N ASN A 398 2.67 -2.46 24.99
CA ASN A 398 3.11 -3.82 24.74
C ASN A 398 3.43 -4.05 23.26
N ASN A 399 4.70 -4.33 22.95
CA ASN A 399 5.17 -4.69 21.61
C ASN A 399 4.74 -3.72 20.49
N CYS A 400 4.66 -2.43 20.79
CA CYS A 400 4.30 -1.43 19.78
C CYS A 400 5.49 -1.09 18.87
N SER A 401 5.20 -0.68 17.63
CA SER A 401 6.19 -0.16 16.70
C SER A 401 5.82 1.27 16.32
N MET A 402 6.62 2.23 16.74
CA MET A 402 6.37 3.66 16.53
C MET A 402 7.66 4.30 16.00
N THR A 403 7.72 4.50 14.69
CA THR A 403 8.96 4.93 14.01
C THR A 403 8.67 5.83 12.83
N GLY A 404 9.64 6.69 12.48
CA GLY A 404 9.60 7.46 11.25
C GLY A 404 8.77 8.74 11.31
N ALA A 405 8.34 9.18 12.50
CA ALA A 405 7.65 10.46 12.64
C ALA A 405 8.50 11.62 12.08
N THR A 406 7.88 12.47 11.31
CA THR A 406 8.46 13.70 10.75
C THR A 406 7.65 14.91 11.18
N THR A 407 8.15 16.13 10.98
CA THR A 407 7.40 17.35 11.28
C THR A 407 7.47 18.36 10.16
N VAL A 408 6.35 19.02 9.91
CA VAL A 408 6.28 20.19 9.02
C VAL A 408 6.54 21.50 9.77
N CYS A 409 6.70 21.44 11.11
CA CYS A 409 7.01 22.62 11.89
C CYS A 409 8.43 23.11 11.58
N GLY A 410 8.54 24.31 11.07
CA GLY A 410 9.83 24.97 10.86
C GLY A 410 10.51 25.36 12.18
N PRO A 411 11.79 25.75 12.13
CA PRO A 411 12.57 26.17 13.30
C PRO A 411 11.88 27.32 14.06
N VAL A 412 12.06 27.34 15.36
CA VAL A 412 11.49 28.36 16.27
C VAL A 412 12.59 29.30 16.76
N THR A 413 12.33 30.60 16.69
CA THR A 413 13.23 31.59 17.31
C THR A 413 12.71 31.93 18.70
N ASP A 414 13.51 31.69 19.72
CA ASP A 414 13.15 32.01 21.10
C ASP A 414 13.17 33.53 21.38
N LYS A 415 12.80 33.90 22.59
CA LYS A 415 12.79 35.28 23.05
C LYS A 415 14.19 35.96 23.15
N HIS A 416 15.25 35.15 23.05
CA HIS A 416 16.65 35.61 23.07
C HIS A 416 17.25 35.66 21.65
N GLY A 417 16.46 35.33 20.61
CA GLY A 417 16.88 35.31 19.22
C GLY A 417 17.64 34.07 18.80
N VAL A 418 17.64 33.03 19.62
CA VAL A 418 18.24 31.72 19.29
C VAL A 418 17.25 30.90 18.46
N VAL A 419 17.75 30.28 17.39
CA VAL A 419 16.94 29.44 16.52
C VAL A 419 17.08 27.98 16.99
N HIS A 420 15.96 27.35 17.27
CA HIS A 420 15.85 25.97 17.70
C HIS A 420 15.13 25.14 16.63
N GLU A 421 15.65 23.95 16.34
CA GLU A 421 14.96 22.98 15.49
C GLU A 421 13.80 22.34 16.25
N VAL A 422 12.72 22.03 15.54
CA VAL A 422 11.60 21.25 16.10
C VAL A 422 11.89 19.77 15.90
N ILE A 423 11.91 19.00 16.99
CA ILE A 423 12.28 17.60 17.00
C ILE A 423 11.03 16.74 16.83
N PRO A 424 10.91 15.93 15.75
CA PRO A 424 9.83 14.98 15.64
C PRO A 424 9.98 13.87 16.68
N VAL A 425 8.87 13.42 17.28
CA VAL A 425 8.82 12.41 18.32
C VAL A 425 7.75 11.38 17.99
N ASP A 426 8.11 10.11 18.01
CA ASP A 426 7.17 9.04 17.73
C ASP A 426 6.22 8.78 18.92
N PHE A 427 6.74 8.77 20.12
CA PHE A 427 5.94 8.57 21.35
C PHE A 427 6.42 9.42 22.50
N GLY A 428 5.48 10.09 23.16
CA GLY A 428 5.76 10.96 24.31
C GLY A 428 4.91 10.63 25.53
N VAL A 429 5.53 10.70 26.71
CA VAL A 429 4.87 10.61 28.02
C VAL A 429 5.06 11.94 28.74
N ARG A 430 3.97 12.53 29.23
CA ARG A 430 4.01 13.90 29.76
C ARG A 430 3.05 14.11 30.94
N ASN A 431 3.39 15.09 31.79
CA ASN A 431 2.50 15.67 32.81
C ASN A 431 1.94 14.65 33.82
N GLU A 432 2.78 14.25 34.78
CA GLU A 432 2.39 13.35 35.87
C GLU A 432 1.84 11.98 35.40
N SER A 433 2.38 11.49 34.30
CA SER A 433 1.99 10.22 33.70
C SER A 433 2.94 9.13 34.11
N ASP A 434 2.39 7.95 34.43
CA ASP A 434 3.12 6.74 34.68
C ASP A 434 3.07 5.85 33.43
N ALA A 435 4.22 5.45 32.88
CA ALA A 435 4.26 4.59 31.72
C ALA A 435 5.13 3.35 31.92
N VAL A 436 4.62 2.21 31.47
CA VAL A 436 5.35 0.93 31.42
C VAL A 436 5.44 0.48 29.97
N ILE A 437 6.67 0.39 29.44
CA ILE A 437 6.94 -0.01 28.07
C ILE A 437 7.49 -1.44 28.07
N ASN A 438 6.74 -2.39 27.52
CA ASN A 438 7.08 -3.80 27.45
C ASN A 438 7.41 -4.21 26.02
N GLY A 439 8.67 -4.14 25.63
CA GLY A 439 9.12 -4.46 24.28
C GLY A 439 8.76 -3.37 23.25
N GLY A 440 8.90 -3.74 21.98
CA GLY A 440 8.59 -2.85 20.87
C GLY A 440 9.79 -2.07 20.33
N THR A 441 9.53 -1.26 19.31
CA THR A 441 10.54 -0.44 18.61
C THR A 441 10.07 1.00 18.53
N PHE A 442 10.93 1.93 18.90
CA PHE A 442 10.63 3.35 18.86
C PHE A 442 11.79 4.10 18.19
N GLY A 443 11.49 5.02 17.29
CA GLY A 443 12.48 5.95 16.74
C GLY A 443 12.85 6.98 17.82
N THR A 444 12.06 8.01 17.99
CA THR A 444 12.27 9.03 19.03
C THR A 444 11.21 8.90 20.13
N PHE A 445 11.69 8.65 21.34
CA PHE A 445 10.86 8.59 22.55
C PHE A 445 11.15 9.79 23.45
N PHE A 446 10.13 10.32 24.09
CA PHE A 446 10.24 11.50 24.93
C PHE A 446 9.50 11.29 26.25
N ALA A 447 10.17 11.55 27.38
CA ALA A 447 9.59 11.49 28.71
C ALA A 447 9.86 12.80 29.44
N TRP A 448 8.80 13.55 29.78
CA TRP A 448 8.94 14.92 30.25
C TRP A 448 7.96 15.29 31.36
N THR A 449 8.37 16.20 32.20
CA THR A 449 7.55 16.80 33.26
C THR A 449 6.80 15.79 34.13
N HIS A 450 7.42 15.36 35.22
CA HIS A 450 6.86 14.44 36.22
C HIS A 450 6.46 13.04 35.67
N ALA A 451 7.04 12.64 34.57
CA ALA A 451 6.79 11.30 34.06
C ALA A 451 7.53 10.26 34.93
N VAL A 452 6.84 9.17 35.25
CA VAL A 452 7.47 7.96 35.80
C VAL A 452 7.43 6.91 34.70
N VAL A 453 8.62 6.50 34.21
CA VAL A 453 8.70 5.60 33.06
C VAL A 453 9.60 4.39 33.36
N ASP A 454 9.04 3.20 33.19
CA ASP A 454 9.74 1.92 33.25
C ASP A 454 9.80 1.28 31.86
N ILE A 455 11.01 0.95 31.35
CA ILE A 455 11.21 0.43 29.99
C ILE A 455 11.84 -0.96 30.07
N TYR A 456 11.13 -1.97 29.54
CA TYR A 456 11.53 -3.38 29.54
C TYR A 456 11.63 -3.90 28.10
N GLY A 457 12.81 -4.36 27.69
CA GLY A 457 12.99 -5.10 26.44
C GLY A 457 12.74 -4.34 25.15
N ALA A 458 12.61 -3.01 25.18
CA ALA A 458 12.38 -2.19 24.01
C ALA A 458 13.67 -1.83 23.26
N THR A 459 13.55 -1.53 21.99
CA THR A 459 14.61 -0.92 21.16
C THR A 459 14.20 0.53 20.85
N ILE A 460 15.07 1.50 21.17
CA ILE A 460 14.80 2.92 21.01
C ILE A 460 16.01 3.57 20.34
N ASP A 461 15.80 4.35 19.27
CA ASP A 461 16.90 5.05 18.61
C ASP A 461 17.33 6.25 19.45
N THR A 462 16.41 7.14 19.82
CA THR A 462 16.72 8.30 20.66
C THR A 462 15.70 8.50 21.77
N LEU A 463 16.16 8.55 22.99
CA LEU A 463 15.37 8.86 24.18
C LEU A 463 15.70 10.26 24.69
N TYR A 464 14.69 11.13 24.72
CA TYR A 464 14.76 12.42 25.40
C TYR A 464 14.09 12.33 26.77
N CYS A 465 14.75 12.79 27.81
CA CYS A 465 14.18 12.85 29.16
C CYS A 465 14.53 14.16 29.86
N GLY A 466 13.64 14.63 30.73
CA GLY A 466 13.86 15.86 31.47
C GLY A 466 12.65 16.29 32.29
N THR A 467 12.78 17.42 32.96
CA THR A 467 11.68 18.11 33.63
C THR A 467 11.78 19.60 33.42
N CYS A 468 10.68 20.26 33.16
CA CYS A 468 10.61 21.72 33.02
C CYS A 468 9.80 22.41 34.15
N ASP A 469 9.32 21.64 35.12
CA ASP A 469 8.55 22.20 36.23
C ASP A 469 9.39 22.23 37.53
N SER A 470 9.39 23.37 38.18
CA SER A 470 10.14 23.62 39.40
C SER A 470 9.60 22.89 40.64
N THR A 471 8.51 22.14 40.50
CA THR A 471 7.80 21.61 41.68
C THR A 471 7.79 20.08 41.75
N LYS A 472 8.29 19.37 40.73
CA LYS A 472 8.12 17.92 40.68
C LYS A 472 9.29 17.18 40.01
N HIS A 473 9.42 15.91 40.34
CA HIS A 473 10.51 15.04 39.98
C HIS A 473 10.03 14.00 38.92
N SER A 474 10.89 13.67 37.96
CA SER A 474 10.66 12.58 37.00
C SER A 474 11.52 11.39 37.32
N TRP A 475 11.03 10.18 37.11
CA TRP A 475 11.77 8.95 37.27
C TRP A 475 11.75 8.12 36.00
N MET A 476 12.94 7.64 35.63
CA MET A 476 13.09 6.76 34.48
C MET A 476 13.90 5.55 34.88
N THR A 477 13.38 4.36 34.63
CA THR A 477 14.07 3.10 34.86
C THR A 477 14.19 2.31 33.56
N ILE A 478 15.43 2.05 33.15
CA ILE A 478 15.72 1.29 31.94
C ILE A 478 16.16 -0.12 32.39
N HIS A 479 15.29 -1.09 32.15
CA HIS A 479 15.45 -2.46 32.61
C HIS A 479 16.24 -3.35 31.64
N SER A 480 16.62 -4.53 32.12
CA SER A 480 17.32 -5.56 31.34
C SER A 480 16.61 -5.88 30.02
N GLY A 481 17.39 -6.13 28.97
CA GLY A 481 16.89 -6.41 27.62
C GLY A 481 16.56 -5.18 26.79
N THR A 482 16.52 -3.98 27.37
CA THR A 482 16.31 -2.72 26.66
C THR A 482 17.59 -2.27 25.97
N THR A 483 17.49 -1.85 24.72
CA THR A 483 18.59 -1.25 23.95
C THR A 483 18.20 0.14 23.49
N ILE A 484 19.03 1.14 23.80
CA ILE A 484 18.81 2.53 23.37
C ILE A 484 20.11 3.04 22.74
N ASP A 485 20.04 3.51 21.50
CA ASP A 485 21.23 4.02 20.82
C ASP A 485 21.71 5.33 21.44
N LYS A 486 20.79 6.24 21.71
CA LYS A 486 21.13 7.55 22.26
C LYS A 486 20.13 7.98 23.34
N VAL A 487 20.64 8.38 24.48
CA VAL A 487 19.88 9.05 25.53
C VAL A 487 20.35 10.49 25.63
N ILE A 488 19.40 11.44 25.62
CA ILE A 488 19.65 12.86 25.84
C ILE A 488 18.87 13.28 27.08
N CYS A 489 19.59 13.54 28.15
CA CYS A 489 18.99 14.06 29.37
C CYS A 489 19.04 15.60 29.33
N CYS A 490 17.89 16.18 29.00
CA CYS A 490 17.71 17.63 28.89
C CYS A 490 17.52 18.19 30.28
N GLU A 491 18.47 18.95 30.75
CA GLU A 491 18.52 19.60 32.07
C GLU A 491 18.00 18.77 33.25
N PRO A 492 18.90 18.23 34.07
CA PRO A 492 18.50 17.65 35.34
C PRO A 492 17.99 18.71 36.34
N ARG A 493 18.08 19.99 36.00
CA ARG A 493 17.59 21.11 36.83
C ARG A 493 16.67 22.03 36.09
N CYS A 494 15.53 22.34 36.70
CA CYS A 494 14.77 23.53 36.32
C CYS A 494 15.50 24.80 36.80
N PRO A 495 15.76 25.79 35.94
CA PRO A 495 16.47 27.02 36.33
C PRO A 495 15.72 27.87 37.34
N TYR A 496 14.45 27.58 37.60
CA TYR A 496 13.60 28.32 38.55
C TYR A 496 13.43 27.60 39.91
N GLY A 497 13.96 26.41 40.09
CA GLY A 497 13.80 25.60 41.30
C GLY A 497 15.15 25.19 41.92
N GLY A 498 15.17 24.92 43.21
CA GLY A 498 16.36 24.42 43.91
C GLY A 498 16.74 23.01 43.51
N LYS A 499 17.74 22.41 44.17
CA LYS A 499 18.25 21.05 43.93
C LYS A 499 17.19 19.91 44.01
N GLU A 500 15.97 20.22 44.33
CA GLU A 500 14.91 19.25 44.64
C GLU A 500 14.14 18.74 43.40
N TYR A 501 14.42 19.29 42.21
CA TYR A 501 13.63 19.02 41.02
C TYR A 501 14.51 18.57 39.86
N SER A 502 14.62 17.27 39.71
CA SER A 502 15.52 16.62 38.76
C SER A 502 14.91 15.35 38.18
N THR A 503 15.49 14.84 37.12
CA THR A 503 15.14 13.52 36.57
C THR A 503 16.06 12.49 37.18
N THR A 504 15.55 11.52 37.95
CA THR A 504 16.29 10.33 38.33
C THR A 504 16.26 9.32 37.20
N MET A 505 17.42 8.95 36.69
CA MET A 505 17.58 7.88 35.71
C MET A 505 18.31 6.69 36.33
N THR A 506 17.69 5.52 36.28
CA THR A 506 18.31 4.27 36.72
C THR A 506 18.47 3.34 35.51
N ILE A 507 19.72 2.97 35.20
CA ILE A 507 20.07 2.01 34.15
C ILE A 507 20.41 0.69 34.81
N LYS A 508 19.51 -0.27 34.65
CA LYS A 508 19.57 -1.57 35.32
C LYS A 508 20.55 -2.52 34.63
N ASN A 509 21.05 -3.50 35.42
CA ASN A 509 21.83 -4.60 34.88
C ASN A 509 21.19 -5.22 33.63
N GLY A 510 21.97 -5.42 32.56
CA GLY A 510 21.52 -6.00 31.30
C GLY A 510 20.86 -5.02 30.31
N ALA A 511 20.71 -3.74 30.67
CA ALA A 511 20.36 -2.69 29.71
C ALA A 511 21.59 -2.26 28.89
N VAL A 512 21.37 -1.83 27.67
CA VAL A 512 22.40 -1.39 26.73
C VAL A 512 22.09 0.02 26.23
N ILE A 513 22.99 0.95 26.49
CA ILE A 513 22.90 2.35 26.01
C ILE A 513 24.13 2.63 25.14
N GLY A 514 23.92 3.01 23.88
CA GLY A 514 24.99 3.35 22.95
C GLY A 514 25.74 4.63 23.37
N SER A 515 24.98 5.70 23.64
CA SER A 515 25.51 6.97 24.13
C SER A 515 24.56 7.65 25.10
N LEU A 516 25.11 8.31 26.11
CA LEU A 516 24.38 9.11 27.08
C LEU A 516 24.90 10.55 27.04
N GLN A 517 24.09 11.47 26.64
CA GLN A 517 24.38 12.90 26.62
C GLN A 517 23.66 13.60 27.77
N LEU A 518 24.42 14.24 28.64
CA LEU A 518 23.95 15.02 29.77
C LEU A 518 24.16 16.50 29.46
N VAL A 519 23.19 17.32 29.73
CA VAL A 519 23.24 18.77 29.45
C VAL A 519 23.91 19.53 30.60
N SER A 520 23.93 18.97 31.81
CA SER A 520 24.59 19.60 32.96
C SER A 520 25.23 18.57 33.91
N THR A 521 26.19 19.02 34.71
CA THR A 521 26.91 18.17 35.67
C THR A 521 26.12 17.81 36.94
N ASP A 522 24.93 18.32 37.11
CA ASP A 522 24.10 18.04 38.30
C ASP A 522 23.41 16.67 38.22
N VAL A 523 24.16 15.62 38.00
CA VAL A 523 23.66 14.24 37.82
C VAL A 523 23.69 13.41 39.11
N GLU A 524 23.39 14.00 40.27
CA GLU A 524 23.24 13.28 41.56
C GLU A 524 22.25 12.11 41.43
N PHE A 525 21.44 12.10 40.37
CA PHE A 525 20.32 11.19 40.12
C PHE A 525 20.55 10.20 38.97
N LEU A 526 21.78 10.11 38.43
CA LEU A 526 22.14 9.07 37.48
C LEU A 526 22.70 7.84 38.23
N ILE A 527 21.99 6.74 38.13
CA ILE A 527 22.37 5.43 38.72
C ILE A 527 22.60 4.45 37.60
N ILE A 528 23.84 3.98 37.44
CA ILE A 528 24.18 2.91 36.50
C ILE A 528 24.57 1.69 37.32
N GLU A 529 23.77 0.63 37.26
CA GLU A 529 24.02 -0.62 37.99
C GLU A 529 25.17 -1.42 37.37
N GLU A 530 25.81 -2.24 38.19
CA GLU A 530 26.82 -3.18 37.71
C GLU A 530 26.20 -4.14 36.68
N GLY A 531 26.85 -4.30 35.53
CA GLY A 531 26.36 -5.14 34.41
C GLY A 531 25.51 -4.40 33.40
N ALA A 532 25.13 -3.16 33.63
CA ALA A 532 24.63 -2.28 32.59
C ALA A 532 25.74 -1.89 31.59
N LYS A 533 25.42 -1.79 30.31
CA LYS A 533 26.39 -1.38 29.29
C LYS A 533 26.03 0.03 28.81
N VAL A 534 26.87 0.98 29.18
CA VAL A 534 26.77 2.36 28.69
C VAL A 534 28.05 2.66 27.91
N GLY A 535 27.89 2.99 26.64
CA GLY A 535 29.01 3.24 25.73
C GLY A 535 29.71 4.55 26.06
N LYS A 536 29.26 5.63 25.44
CA LYS A 536 29.85 6.98 25.59
C LYS A 536 28.99 7.84 26.52
N ILE A 537 29.59 8.42 27.54
CA ILE A 537 28.92 9.43 28.38
C ILE A 537 29.54 10.78 28.09
N THR A 538 28.74 11.77 27.70
CA THR A 538 29.18 13.14 27.50
C THR A 538 28.38 14.08 28.40
N CYS A 539 29.08 15.02 29.03
CA CYS A 539 28.48 16.05 29.84
C CYS A 539 29.13 17.39 29.48
N GLU A 540 28.33 18.39 29.13
CA GLU A 540 28.80 19.70 28.66
C GLU A 540 29.87 19.59 27.55
N GLY A 541 29.74 18.61 26.66
CA GLY A 541 30.68 18.36 25.56
C GLY A 541 31.98 17.62 25.93
N VAL A 542 32.18 17.28 27.21
CA VAL A 542 33.31 16.50 27.69
C VAL A 542 32.92 15.03 27.87
N GLU A 543 33.78 14.12 27.45
CA GLU A 543 33.56 12.68 27.55
C GLU A 543 34.09 12.14 28.89
N TYR A 544 33.31 11.29 29.54
CA TYR A 544 33.60 10.68 30.83
C TYR A 544 33.30 9.18 30.80
N THR A 545 34.03 8.43 31.61
CA THR A 545 33.53 7.16 32.17
C THR A 545 32.57 7.45 33.32
N TYR A 546 31.70 6.52 33.67
CA TYR A 546 30.76 6.72 34.80
C TYR A 546 31.49 7.03 36.12
N LYS A 547 32.63 6.38 36.32
CA LYS A 547 33.45 6.62 37.50
C LYS A 547 34.02 8.05 37.52
N GLU A 548 34.62 8.50 36.42
CA GLU A 548 35.16 9.84 36.29
C GLU A 548 34.09 10.91 36.46
N LEU A 549 32.91 10.69 35.91
CA LEU A 549 31.76 11.58 36.05
C LEU A 549 31.37 11.73 37.52
N ARG A 550 31.25 10.62 38.26
CA ARG A 550 30.94 10.65 39.71
C ARG A 550 32.02 11.37 40.52
N GLU A 551 33.30 11.09 40.24
CA GLU A 551 34.43 11.74 40.89
C GLU A 551 34.43 13.28 40.60
N ALA A 552 34.15 13.68 39.36
CA ALA A 552 34.05 15.09 39.00
C ALA A 552 32.90 15.82 39.72
N MET A 553 31.88 15.10 40.12
CA MET A 553 30.71 15.59 40.85
C MET A 553 30.83 15.50 42.37
N GLY A 554 31.92 14.91 42.87
CA GLY A 554 32.16 14.73 44.30
C GLY A 554 31.30 13.63 44.95
N LEU A 555 30.84 12.64 44.16
CA LEU A 555 30.00 11.52 44.56
C LEU A 555 30.82 10.23 44.80
#